data_62bb3cee25adc69906d9a34c64026a5d
#
_entry.id   62bb3cee25adc69906d9a34c64026a5d
#
_cell.length_a   1.000
_cell.length_b   1.000
_cell.length_c   1.000
_cell.angle_alpha   90.00
_cell.angle_beta   90.00
_cell.angle_gamma   90.00
#
_symmetry.space_group_name_H-M   'P 1'
#
loop_
_entity.id
_entity.type
_entity.pdbx_description
1 polymer ?
#
loop_
_entity_poly.entity_id
_entity_poly.type
_entity_poly.pdbx_seq_one_letter_code
_entity_poly.pdbx_strand_id
1 'polypeptide(L)'
;STPEGTLFPYTTLFRSDIVFLPGSKNTMGDLLWMRQNGLEAAVKKLSCEIPVFGICGGYQMLGTSIADPDGVEEGGYMRGMELLPIDTVLKDSKTRLQTSGEIAHVDGVLSRLSGCHFLGYEIHMGKSAYSAASDEQGACADRKNELNNVISDGRNVYGSYIHGIFDTAEAARVIVDY
;
A
#
# COMPACT_ATOMS: atom_id res chain seq x y z
N SER A 1 40.15 1.71 15.38
CA SER A 1 38.79 1.26 15.58
C SER A 1 37.87 2.45 15.38
N THR A 2 37.25 2.52 14.21
CA THR A 2 36.22 3.50 13.88
C THR A 2 34.92 3.06 14.58
N PRO A 3 34.23 3.94 15.31
CA PRO A 3 32.93 3.57 15.85
C PRO A 3 31.95 3.43 14.68
N GLU A 4 31.31 2.27 14.59
CA GLU A 4 30.15 2.07 13.71
C GLU A 4 29.09 3.06 14.14
N GLY A 5 28.93 4.12 13.35
CA GLY A 5 27.86 5.06 13.49
C GLY A 5 26.53 4.36 13.19
N THR A 6 25.78 4.07 14.21
CA THR A 6 24.37 3.73 14.09
C THR A 6 23.68 4.91 13.41
N LEU A 7 23.28 4.74 12.16
CA LEU A 7 22.75 5.80 11.30
C LEU A 7 21.41 6.40 11.79
N PHE A 8 20.77 5.82 12.79
CA PHE A 8 19.56 6.35 13.39
C PHE A 8 19.45 6.06 14.89
N PRO A 9 19.88 6.99 15.76
CA PRO A 9 19.51 6.93 17.17
C PRO A 9 18.10 7.54 17.39
N TYR A 10 17.11 7.11 16.60
CA TYR A 10 15.79 7.76 16.57
C TYR A 10 14.72 7.07 17.39
N THR A 11 15.08 6.14 18.20
CA THR A 11 14.10 5.39 18.99
C THR A 11 13.43 6.17 20.10
N THR A 12 13.76 7.45 20.29
CA THR A 12 13.21 8.24 21.43
C THR A 12 12.59 9.59 21.06
N LEU A 13 12.79 10.12 19.84
CA LEU A 13 12.35 11.48 19.50
C LEU A 13 11.22 11.56 18.48
N PHE A 14 10.99 10.51 17.69
CA PHE A 14 9.89 10.45 16.72
C PHE A 14 9.19 9.11 16.85
N ARG A 15 8.06 9.06 17.55
CA ARG A 15 7.13 7.94 17.49
C ARG A 15 6.15 8.25 16.36
N SER A 16 6.22 7.46 15.31
CA SER A 16 5.15 7.43 14.33
C SER A 16 4.11 6.42 14.79
N ASP A 17 2.85 6.80 14.79
CA ASP A 17 1.74 5.90 15.13
C ASP A 17 1.22 5.19 13.88
N ILE A 18 1.44 5.77 12.70
CA ILE A 18 1.08 5.20 11.40
C ILE A 18 2.08 5.64 10.32
N VAL A 19 2.33 4.79 9.33
CA VAL A 19 3.14 5.11 8.14
C VAL A 19 2.26 5.16 6.91
N PHE A 20 2.33 6.24 6.15
CA PHE A 20 1.71 6.35 4.84
C PHE A 20 2.74 6.28 3.72
N LEU A 21 2.50 5.39 2.74
CA LEU A 21 3.19 5.38 1.46
C LEU A 21 2.27 6.03 0.42
N PRO A 22 2.58 7.25 -0.03
CA PRO A 22 1.71 7.98 -0.96
C PRO A 22 1.78 7.42 -2.38
N GLY A 23 0.95 7.97 -3.26
CA GLY A 23 1.03 7.73 -4.70
C GLY A 23 2.35 8.21 -5.29
N SER A 24 2.80 7.52 -6.32
CA SER A 24 4.01 7.82 -7.08
C SER A 24 3.70 7.97 -8.57
N LYS A 25 4.57 8.70 -9.28
CA LYS A 25 4.59 8.79 -10.74
C LYS A 25 5.58 7.82 -11.37
N ASN A 26 6.52 7.32 -10.60
CA ASN A 26 7.47 6.29 -10.97
C ASN A 26 7.61 5.31 -9.81
N THR A 27 6.66 4.38 -9.75
CA THR A 27 6.54 3.43 -8.63
C THR A 27 7.77 2.55 -8.50
N MET A 28 8.29 2.05 -9.63
CA MET A 28 9.47 1.18 -9.63
C MET A 28 10.73 1.95 -9.24
N GLY A 29 10.93 3.15 -9.80
CA GLY A 29 12.07 4.00 -9.47
C GLY A 29 12.08 4.42 -8.00
N ASP A 30 10.92 4.83 -7.46
CA ASP A 30 10.80 5.23 -6.06
C ASP A 30 11.01 4.04 -5.11
N LEU A 31 10.49 2.85 -5.42
CA LEU A 31 10.73 1.64 -4.64
C LEU A 31 12.23 1.27 -4.65
N LEU A 32 12.88 1.36 -5.80
CA LEU A 32 14.31 1.12 -5.91
C LEU A 32 15.11 2.11 -5.04
N TRP A 33 14.75 3.39 -5.10
CA TRP A 33 15.36 4.42 -4.27
C TRP A 33 15.15 4.15 -2.77
N MET A 34 13.93 3.80 -2.35
CA MET A 34 13.64 3.42 -0.96
C MET A 34 14.49 2.24 -0.50
N ARG A 35 14.67 1.24 -1.36
CA ARG A 35 15.50 0.05 -1.10
C ARG A 35 16.97 0.42 -0.90
N GLN A 36 17.52 1.26 -1.77
CA GLN A 36 18.91 1.72 -1.72
C GLN A 36 19.20 2.59 -0.49
N ASN A 37 18.18 3.29 0.02
CA ASN A 37 18.32 4.18 1.18
C ASN A 37 17.83 3.55 2.50
N GLY A 38 17.52 2.25 2.52
CA GLY A 38 17.11 1.52 3.72
C GLY A 38 15.68 1.79 4.19
N LEU A 39 14.89 2.58 3.45
CA LEU A 39 13.51 2.92 3.83
C LEU A 39 12.58 1.72 3.67
N GLU A 40 12.79 0.86 2.66
CA GLU A 40 12.04 -0.40 2.54
C GLU A 40 12.20 -1.26 3.79
N ALA A 41 13.44 -1.43 4.26
CA ALA A 41 13.71 -2.21 5.48
C ALA A 41 13.05 -1.58 6.72
N ALA A 42 13.06 -0.25 6.81
CA ALA A 42 12.39 0.48 7.89
C ALA A 42 10.87 0.26 7.86
N VAL A 43 10.22 0.37 6.69
CA VAL A 43 8.79 0.12 6.52
C VAL A 43 8.44 -1.32 6.92
N LYS A 44 9.20 -2.31 6.44
CA LYS A 44 9.02 -3.72 6.80
C LYS A 44 9.13 -3.97 8.30
N LYS A 45 10.07 -3.30 8.96
CA LYS A 45 10.22 -3.41 10.41
C LYS A 45 9.02 -2.77 11.13
N LEU A 46 8.65 -1.55 10.73
CA LEU A 46 7.55 -0.81 11.36
C LEU A 46 6.20 -1.50 11.16
N SER A 47 5.96 -2.18 10.04
CA SER A 47 4.72 -2.91 9.78
C SER A 47 4.44 -4.04 10.79
N CYS A 48 5.47 -4.49 11.53
CA CYS A 48 5.28 -5.44 12.63
C CYS A 48 4.73 -4.78 13.92
N GLU A 49 4.81 -3.46 14.04
CA GLU A 49 4.51 -2.72 15.26
C GLU A 49 3.35 -1.73 15.09
N ILE A 50 3.29 -1.04 13.94
CA ILE A 50 2.32 0.03 13.66
C ILE A 50 1.69 -0.15 12.27
N PRO A 51 0.51 0.47 12.01
CA PRO A 51 -0.11 0.41 10.70
C PRO A 51 0.76 1.05 9.61
N VAL A 52 0.78 0.39 8.45
CA VAL A 52 1.34 0.91 7.21
C VAL A 52 0.22 0.96 6.17
N PHE A 53 -0.06 2.12 5.60
CA PHE A 53 -1.09 2.30 4.59
C PHE A 53 -0.49 2.80 3.28
N GLY A 54 -0.63 2.01 2.21
CA GLY A 54 -0.21 2.38 0.86
C GLY A 54 -1.36 2.95 0.05
N ILE A 55 -1.11 4.06 -0.66
CA ILE A 55 -2.08 4.68 -1.57
C ILE A 55 -1.51 4.65 -2.99
N CYS A 56 -2.24 4.09 -3.95
CA CYS A 56 -1.90 4.06 -5.36
C CYS A 56 -0.50 3.44 -5.60
N GLY A 57 0.51 4.21 -5.99
CA GLY A 57 1.89 3.72 -6.13
C GLY A 57 2.43 3.09 -4.84
N GLY A 58 2.17 3.71 -3.68
CA GLY A 58 2.54 3.15 -2.38
C GLY A 58 1.86 1.81 -2.10
N TYR A 59 0.61 1.63 -2.51
CA TYR A 59 -0.09 0.35 -2.44
C TYR A 59 0.58 -0.72 -3.33
N GLN A 60 0.94 -0.34 -4.56
CA GLN A 60 1.66 -1.24 -5.48
C GLN A 60 3.02 -1.68 -4.92
N MET A 61 3.77 -0.75 -4.28
CA MET A 61 5.06 -1.04 -3.64
C MET A 61 4.94 -2.08 -2.51
N LEU A 62 3.83 -2.08 -1.77
CA LEU A 62 3.58 -3.04 -0.68
C LEU A 62 3.33 -4.46 -1.18
N GLY A 63 3.00 -4.64 -2.46
CA GLY A 63 2.71 -5.93 -3.08
C GLY A 63 3.90 -6.88 -3.17
N THR A 64 3.65 -8.04 -3.77
CA THR A 64 4.65 -9.09 -4.01
C THR A 64 5.55 -8.71 -5.19
N SER A 65 4.95 -8.18 -6.26
CA SER A 65 5.69 -7.82 -7.48
C SER A 65 5.06 -6.67 -8.25
N ILE A 66 5.91 -5.99 -9.04
CA ILE A 66 5.52 -4.99 -10.03
C ILE A 66 6.17 -5.39 -11.36
N ALA A 67 5.35 -5.62 -12.37
CA ALA A 67 5.80 -5.89 -13.73
C ALA A 67 5.44 -4.72 -14.65
N ASP A 68 6.38 -4.32 -15.47
CA ASP A 68 6.23 -3.26 -16.47
C ASP A 68 6.66 -3.78 -17.86
N PRO A 69 5.86 -4.69 -18.46
CA PRO A 69 6.21 -5.30 -19.74
C PRO A 69 6.23 -4.30 -20.90
N ASP A 70 5.46 -3.22 -20.79
CA ASP A 70 5.28 -2.24 -21.85
C ASP A 70 6.21 -1.02 -21.70
N GLY A 71 7.03 -0.95 -20.65
CA GLY A 71 7.95 0.17 -20.39
C GLY A 71 7.22 1.47 -20.07
N VAL A 72 6.16 1.39 -19.29
CA VAL A 72 5.36 2.55 -18.88
C VAL A 72 6.15 3.46 -17.93
N GLU A 73 6.98 2.85 -17.08
CA GLU A 73 7.91 3.51 -16.17
C GLU A 73 9.36 3.12 -16.54
N GLU A 74 9.95 2.19 -15.81
CA GLU A 74 11.35 1.76 -16.00
C GLU A 74 11.46 0.52 -16.91
N GLY A 75 10.37 -0.16 -17.16
CA GLY A 75 10.33 -1.45 -17.84
C GLY A 75 10.79 -2.62 -16.96
N GLY A 76 10.44 -3.84 -17.38
CA GLY A 76 10.90 -5.06 -16.74
C GLY A 76 10.07 -5.51 -15.54
N TYR A 77 10.73 -6.04 -14.52
CA TYR A 77 10.11 -6.66 -13.36
C TYR A 77 10.85 -6.28 -12.08
N MET A 78 10.10 -5.98 -11.05
CA MET A 78 10.65 -5.67 -9.72
C MET A 78 9.86 -6.41 -8.64
N ARG A 79 10.57 -6.97 -7.67
CA ARG A 79 9.99 -7.49 -6.45
C ARG A 79 9.51 -6.34 -5.57
N GLY A 80 8.28 -6.41 -5.07
CA GLY A 80 7.73 -5.45 -4.13
C GLY A 80 8.24 -5.63 -2.71
N MET A 81 7.58 -5.02 -1.74
CA MET A 81 7.89 -5.17 -0.32
C MET A 81 7.35 -6.47 0.27
N GLU A 82 6.48 -7.20 -0.43
CA GLU A 82 5.88 -8.48 0.00
C GLU A 82 5.11 -8.38 1.33
N LEU A 83 4.49 -7.25 1.56
CA LEU A 83 3.65 -7.00 2.73
C LEU A 83 2.17 -7.21 2.45
N LEU A 84 1.76 -7.09 1.18
CA LEU A 84 0.41 -7.43 0.70
C LEU A 84 0.49 -8.52 -0.37
N PRO A 85 -0.48 -9.45 -0.41
CA PRO A 85 -0.46 -10.58 -1.34
C PRO A 85 -1.00 -10.18 -2.73
N ILE A 86 -0.43 -9.16 -3.35
CA ILE A 86 -0.83 -8.67 -4.67
C ILE A 86 0.34 -8.60 -5.64
N ASP A 87 0.06 -8.89 -6.91
CA ASP A 87 0.94 -8.64 -8.03
C ASP A 87 0.36 -7.52 -8.89
N THR A 88 1.21 -6.58 -9.29
CA THR A 88 0.82 -5.44 -10.13
C THR A 88 1.45 -5.55 -11.51
N VAL A 89 0.65 -5.33 -12.56
CA VAL A 89 1.13 -5.18 -13.93
C VAL A 89 0.83 -3.76 -14.40
N LEU A 90 1.87 -2.96 -14.64
CA LEU A 90 1.74 -1.62 -15.20
C LEU A 90 1.29 -1.71 -16.66
N LYS A 91 0.41 -0.81 -17.06
CA LYS A 91 -0.13 -0.73 -18.43
C LYS A 91 -0.26 0.71 -18.85
N ASP A 92 -0.08 0.99 -20.13
CA ASP A 92 -0.25 2.34 -20.71
C ASP A 92 -1.73 2.82 -20.72
N SER A 93 -2.63 2.10 -20.08
CA SER A 93 -4.01 2.51 -19.89
C SER A 93 -4.19 3.14 -18.52
N LYS A 94 -4.41 4.45 -18.49
CA LYS A 94 -4.63 5.19 -17.26
C LYS A 94 -6.09 5.09 -16.82
N THR A 95 -6.34 4.52 -15.65
CA THR A 95 -7.63 4.64 -14.96
C THR A 95 -7.74 6.06 -14.40
N ARG A 96 -8.87 6.71 -14.64
CA ARG A 96 -9.21 8.01 -14.05
C ARG A 96 -10.71 8.03 -13.79
N LEU A 97 -11.09 7.81 -12.56
CA LEU A 97 -12.48 7.69 -12.14
C LEU A 97 -12.69 8.42 -10.80
N GLN A 98 -13.71 9.25 -10.71
CA GLN A 98 -14.22 9.68 -9.42
C GLN A 98 -15.07 8.55 -8.86
N THR A 99 -14.83 8.17 -7.63
CA THR A 99 -15.49 7.04 -6.98
C THR A 99 -15.95 7.42 -5.58
N SER A 100 -17.06 6.82 -5.17
CA SER A 100 -17.59 6.97 -3.82
C SER A 100 -18.27 5.67 -3.40
N GLY A 101 -18.32 5.42 -2.12
CA GLY A 101 -18.93 4.20 -1.59
C GLY A 101 -18.64 4.03 -0.11
N GLU A 102 -18.74 2.81 0.34
CA GLU A 102 -18.36 2.40 1.69
C GLU A 102 -17.06 1.57 1.60
N ILE A 103 -16.18 1.78 2.57
CA ILE A 103 -14.99 0.96 2.72
C ILE A 103 -15.42 -0.46 3.05
N ALA A 104 -14.97 -1.42 2.26
CA ALA A 104 -15.26 -2.84 2.46
C ALA A 104 -14.69 -3.32 3.82
N HIS A 105 -14.91 -4.58 4.14
CA HIS A 105 -14.39 -5.15 5.37
C HIS A 105 -12.86 -5.02 5.46
N VAL A 106 -12.39 -4.40 6.53
CA VAL A 106 -10.98 -4.20 6.86
C VAL A 106 -10.67 -4.93 8.16
N ASP A 107 -9.68 -5.81 8.15
CA ASP A 107 -9.21 -6.51 9.34
C ASP A 107 -8.15 -5.71 10.09
N GLY A 108 -7.77 -6.19 11.27
CA GLY A 108 -6.67 -5.65 12.06
C GLY A 108 -7.00 -4.35 12.80
N VAL A 109 -5.97 -3.57 13.08
CA VAL A 109 -6.08 -2.40 13.98
C VAL A 109 -6.89 -1.24 13.39
N LEU A 110 -7.00 -1.16 12.06
CA LEU A 110 -7.83 -0.18 11.37
C LEU A 110 -9.22 -0.73 10.97
N SER A 111 -9.69 -1.81 11.61
CA SER A 111 -10.99 -2.42 11.32
C SER A 111 -12.18 -1.45 11.44
N ARG A 112 -12.06 -0.38 12.22
CA ARG A 112 -13.05 0.70 12.32
C ARG A 112 -13.27 1.49 11.02
N LEU A 113 -12.38 1.32 10.02
CA LEU A 113 -12.60 1.85 8.67
C LEU A 113 -13.71 1.11 7.91
N SER A 114 -14.01 -0.14 8.28
CA SER A 114 -15.09 -0.92 7.65
C SER A 114 -16.43 -0.17 7.73
N GLY A 115 -17.07 0.00 6.58
CA GLY A 115 -18.35 0.70 6.47
C GLY A 115 -18.25 2.23 6.48
N CYS A 116 -17.08 2.82 6.72
CA CYS A 116 -16.91 4.27 6.57
C CYS A 116 -17.15 4.68 5.11
N HIS A 117 -17.89 5.78 4.91
CA HIS A 117 -18.07 6.33 3.58
C HIS A 117 -16.80 7.00 3.07
N PHE A 118 -16.53 6.87 1.77
CA PHE A 118 -15.47 7.61 1.10
C PHE A 118 -15.97 8.31 -0.15
N LEU A 119 -15.28 9.40 -0.50
CA LEU A 119 -15.40 10.11 -1.76
C LEU A 119 -14.00 10.39 -2.24
N GLY A 120 -13.60 9.86 -3.39
CA GLY A 120 -12.23 9.97 -3.84
C GLY A 120 -12.07 9.80 -5.32
N TYR A 121 -10.83 9.59 -5.72
CA TYR A 121 -10.43 9.39 -7.11
C TYR A 121 -9.57 8.16 -7.23
N GLU A 122 -9.85 7.33 -8.21
CA GLU A 122 -8.99 6.25 -8.65
C GLU A 122 -8.19 6.72 -9.86
N ILE A 123 -6.89 6.96 -9.66
CA ILE A 123 -5.99 7.49 -10.70
C ILE A 123 -4.71 6.68 -10.67
N HIS A 124 -4.62 5.64 -11.49
CA HIS A 124 -3.43 4.80 -11.55
C HIS A 124 -3.17 4.24 -12.94
N MET A 125 -1.96 3.76 -13.16
CA MET A 125 -1.55 2.96 -14.32
C MET A 125 -1.33 1.52 -13.83
N GLY A 126 -1.81 0.57 -14.62
CA GLY A 126 -1.69 -0.84 -14.29
C GLY A 126 -2.89 -1.41 -13.51
N LYS A 127 -2.79 -2.72 -13.27
CA LYS A 127 -3.79 -3.52 -12.56
C LYS A 127 -3.10 -4.41 -11.54
N SER A 128 -3.67 -4.45 -10.34
CA SER A 128 -3.28 -5.42 -9.32
C SER A 128 -4.25 -6.58 -9.25
N ALA A 129 -3.74 -7.75 -8.91
CA ALA A 129 -4.50 -8.95 -8.64
C ALA A 129 -3.88 -9.67 -7.44
N TYR A 130 -4.63 -10.54 -6.78
CA TYR A 130 -4.04 -11.40 -5.75
C TYR A 130 -2.95 -12.28 -6.36
N SER A 131 -1.84 -12.44 -5.64
CA SER A 131 -0.74 -13.31 -6.08
C SER A 131 -1.21 -14.77 -6.11
N ALA A 132 -0.74 -15.53 -7.09
CA ALA A 132 -1.10 -16.94 -7.25
C ALA A 132 -0.80 -17.80 -5.99
N ALA A 133 0.21 -17.42 -5.21
CA ALA A 133 0.51 -18.08 -3.94
C ALA A 133 -0.57 -17.90 -2.86
N SER A 134 -1.44 -16.89 -3.00
CA SER A 134 -2.57 -16.65 -2.08
C SER A 134 -3.86 -17.35 -2.52
N ASP A 135 -3.94 -17.79 -3.78
CA ASP A 135 -5.12 -18.48 -4.32
C ASP A 135 -5.28 -19.92 -3.80
N GLU A 136 -4.21 -20.54 -3.33
CA GLU A 136 -4.26 -21.92 -2.80
C GLU A 136 -5.08 -22.05 -1.50
N GLN A 137 -5.46 -20.94 -0.85
CA GLN A 137 -6.27 -20.94 0.37
C GLN A 137 -7.78 -20.75 0.12
N GLY A 138 -8.26 -20.82 -1.12
CA GLY A 138 -9.69 -20.98 -1.45
C GLY A 138 -10.61 -19.79 -1.15
N ALA A 139 -10.07 -18.59 -0.91
CA ALA A 139 -10.84 -17.43 -0.43
C ALA A 139 -11.20 -16.40 -1.54
N CYS A 140 -11.02 -16.70 -2.83
CA CYS A 140 -10.76 -15.65 -3.81
C CYS A 140 -11.83 -15.38 -4.89
N ALA A 141 -12.99 -16.06 -4.91
CA ALA A 141 -13.96 -15.81 -6.00
C ALA A 141 -14.72 -14.48 -5.87
N ASP A 142 -14.99 -14.01 -4.64
CA ASP A 142 -15.77 -12.78 -4.38
C ASP A 142 -14.91 -11.51 -4.19
N ARG A 143 -13.60 -11.66 -4.01
CA ARG A 143 -12.69 -10.55 -3.64
C ARG A 143 -12.21 -9.67 -4.79
N LYS A 144 -12.57 -9.93 -6.05
CA LYS A 144 -12.08 -9.11 -7.19
C LYS A 144 -12.50 -7.64 -7.13
N ASN A 145 -13.63 -7.33 -6.49
CA ASN A 145 -14.09 -5.95 -6.30
C ASN A 145 -13.43 -5.25 -5.09
N GLU A 146 -12.81 -6.00 -4.18
CA GLU A 146 -12.18 -5.45 -2.96
C GLU A 146 -10.80 -4.84 -3.24
N LEU A 147 -10.12 -5.26 -4.32
CA LEU A 147 -8.79 -4.74 -4.69
C LEU A 147 -8.76 -3.24 -4.98
N ASN A 148 -9.87 -2.64 -5.34
CA ASN A 148 -9.97 -1.22 -5.64
C ASN A 148 -10.39 -0.37 -4.45
N ASN A 149 -10.86 -0.99 -3.36
CA ASN A 149 -11.27 -0.30 -2.15
C ASN A 149 -10.13 -0.30 -1.12
N VAL A 150 -10.20 -1.07 -0.05
CA VAL A 150 -9.11 -1.28 0.90
C VAL A 150 -8.83 -2.77 1.00
N ILE A 151 -7.55 -3.13 0.88
CA ILE A 151 -7.06 -4.48 1.16
C ILE A 151 -6.22 -4.45 2.41
N SER A 152 -6.26 -5.51 3.21
CA SER A 152 -5.39 -5.67 4.36
C SER A 152 -4.73 -7.06 4.38
N ASP A 153 -3.61 -7.16 5.07
CA ASP A 153 -2.93 -8.43 5.36
C ASP A 153 -3.51 -9.15 6.58
N GLY A 154 -4.59 -8.61 7.15
CA GLY A 154 -5.21 -9.09 8.39
C GLY A 154 -4.45 -8.69 9.66
N ARG A 155 -3.40 -7.88 9.56
CA ARG A 155 -2.59 -7.38 10.68
C ARG A 155 -2.50 -5.86 10.66
N ASN A 156 -1.41 -5.33 10.13
CA ASN A 156 -1.09 -3.90 10.18
C ASN A 156 -0.84 -3.28 8.82
N VAL A 157 -0.94 -4.01 7.71
CA VAL A 157 -0.64 -3.48 6.38
C VAL A 157 -1.91 -3.34 5.55
N TYR A 158 -2.08 -2.16 4.99
CA TYR A 158 -3.28 -1.76 4.27
C TYR A 158 -2.92 -1.10 2.95
N GLY A 159 -3.80 -1.18 1.98
CA GLY A 159 -3.60 -0.53 0.70
C GLY A 159 -4.88 -0.23 -0.04
N SER A 160 -4.85 0.83 -0.85
CA SER A 160 -5.96 1.26 -1.69
C SER A 160 -5.48 2.00 -2.92
N TYR A 161 -6.24 1.92 -4.01
CA TYR A 161 -6.06 2.80 -5.17
C TYR A 161 -6.73 4.16 -5.02
N ILE A 162 -7.58 4.32 -4.00
CA ILE A 162 -8.44 5.50 -3.85
C ILE A 162 -7.66 6.63 -3.21
N HIS A 163 -7.43 7.70 -3.98
CA HIS A 163 -6.96 8.98 -3.45
C HIS A 163 -8.11 9.67 -2.75
N GLY A 164 -7.86 10.29 -1.59
CA GLY A 164 -8.91 10.96 -0.80
C GLY A 164 -9.76 10.00 0.04
N ILE A 165 -9.34 8.74 0.21
CA ILE A 165 -10.10 7.75 0.99
C ILE A 165 -10.36 8.19 2.44
N PHE A 166 -9.54 9.08 2.97
CA PHE A 166 -9.66 9.65 4.32
C PHE A 166 -10.25 11.06 4.35
N ASP A 167 -10.76 11.60 3.23
CA ASP A 167 -11.26 12.98 3.17
C ASP A 167 -12.62 13.16 3.86
N THR A 168 -13.34 12.07 4.15
CA THR A 168 -14.56 12.14 4.96
C THR A 168 -14.24 12.25 6.44
N ALA A 169 -15.06 13.00 7.19
CA ALA A 169 -14.85 13.19 8.62
C ALA A 169 -14.89 11.86 9.40
N GLU A 170 -15.64 10.88 8.91
CA GLU A 170 -15.76 9.56 9.49
C GLU A 170 -14.44 8.77 9.37
N ALA A 171 -13.93 8.62 8.14
CA ALA A 171 -12.67 7.91 7.90
C ALA A 171 -11.47 8.64 8.54
N ALA A 172 -11.44 9.98 8.47
CA ALA A 172 -10.39 10.77 9.11
C ALA A 172 -10.32 10.56 10.62
N ARG A 173 -11.47 10.49 11.31
CA ARG A 173 -11.51 10.22 12.75
C ARG A 173 -10.93 8.87 13.13
N VAL A 174 -11.16 7.83 12.33
CA VAL A 174 -10.57 6.51 12.60
C VAL A 174 -9.05 6.58 12.63
N ILE A 175 -8.45 7.38 11.72
CA ILE A 175 -7.00 7.55 11.66
C ILE A 175 -6.48 8.41 12.82
N VAL A 176 -7.20 9.48 13.20
CA VAL A 176 -6.77 10.41 14.26
C VAL A 176 -6.95 9.81 15.65
N ASP A 177 -7.98 8.98 15.84
CA ASP A 177 -8.30 8.35 17.12
C ASP A 177 -7.55 7.00 17.34
N TYR A 178 -6.72 6.61 16.36
CA TYR A 178 -5.83 5.46 16.46
C TYR A 178 -4.58 5.81 17.25
#